data_e91c3455c38c8b2b39d54af48def6123
#
_entry.id   e91c3455c38c8b2b39d54af48def6123
#
_cell.length_a   1.000
_cell.length_b   1.000
_cell.length_c   1.000
_cell.angle_alpha   90.00
_cell.angle_beta   90.00
_cell.angle_gamma   90.00
#
_symmetry.space_group_name_H-M   'P 1'
#
loop_
_entity.id
_entity.type
_entity.pdbx_description
1 polymer ?
#
loop_
_entity_poly.entity_id
_entity_poly.type
_entity_poly.pdbx_seq_one_letter_code
_entity_poly.pdbx_strand_id
1 'polypeptide(L)'
;MGKRTGGRWKINLHYGSVLAPSKEHLDGLKGGLFEACQFCASYAPGKTPLQTVFELPFILPQDQQKMSEMMAALWEHPALKKELARWNAVPLFPAAITQYGLMGNKRIAKVEDFKGVRIRISGEMARVITFFGAAPTMIPVSDLYEAMERGTLDMATLPWAFSFGAFKINEVSRYATTNFAPGSQSCAYVANRKAWDALPEEFKKYHMEWYAKAPKIWGDEYKKGDTHWIPIYKKNLEFVEFPDSERAKLVAKAEGIWDEWVKKMEEKGLPGKDVLAYFLAKRKEIAGH
;
A
#
# COMPACT_ATOMS: atom_id res chain seq x y z
N MET A 1 -17.22 -12.56 11.35
CA MET A 1 -18.63 -12.20 11.12
C MET A 1 -19.55 -13.42 11.12
N GLY A 2 -19.31 -14.44 10.30
CA GLY A 2 -20.19 -15.58 10.16
C GLY A 2 -20.63 -16.23 11.49
N LYS A 3 -19.70 -16.52 12.42
CA LYS A 3 -20.02 -17.11 13.74
C LYS A 3 -20.95 -16.21 14.58
N ARG A 4 -20.71 -14.88 14.62
CA ARG A 4 -21.53 -13.93 15.41
C ARG A 4 -22.94 -13.73 14.85
N THR A 5 -23.12 -13.95 13.58
CA THR A 5 -24.40 -13.78 12.89
C THR A 5 -25.16 -15.08 12.67
N GLY A 6 -24.72 -16.19 13.29
CA GLY A 6 -25.33 -17.51 13.07
C GLY A 6 -25.27 -17.95 11.61
N GLY A 7 -24.22 -17.58 10.88
CA GLY A 7 -24.07 -17.89 9.46
C GLY A 7 -24.87 -17.01 8.50
N ARG A 8 -25.64 -16.03 9.00
CA ARG A 8 -26.43 -15.12 8.14
C ARG A 8 -25.58 -14.15 7.32
N TRP A 9 -24.38 -13.78 7.82
CA TRP A 9 -23.43 -12.98 7.04
C TRP A 9 -22.30 -13.87 6.52
N LYS A 10 -22.35 -14.18 5.24
CA LYS A 10 -21.32 -14.93 4.52
C LYS A 10 -20.52 -13.99 3.65
N ILE A 11 -19.21 -14.20 3.59
CA ILE A 11 -18.28 -13.46 2.70
C ILE A 11 -17.62 -14.50 1.81
N ASN A 12 -17.86 -14.39 0.51
CA ASN A 12 -17.18 -15.20 -0.50
C ASN A 12 -15.97 -14.40 -1.00
N LEU A 13 -14.77 -14.94 -0.79
CA LEU A 13 -13.53 -14.29 -1.21
C LEU A 13 -13.11 -14.80 -2.59
N HIS A 14 -12.85 -13.86 -3.49
CA HIS A 14 -12.32 -14.11 -4.82
C HIS A 14 -10.93 -13.48 -4.93
N TYR A 15 -9.92 -14.31 -5.18
CA TYR A 15 -8.52 -13.89 -5.23
C TYR A 15 -8.04 -13.71 -6.67
N GLY A 16 -6.89 -13.04 -6.86
CA GLY A 16 -6.22 -12.95 -8.16
C GLY A 16 -6.93 -12.10 -9.20
N SER A 17 -7.77 -11.15 -8.77
CA SER A 17 -8.50 -10.23 -9.67
C SER A 17 -9.42 -10.95 -10.68
N VAL A 18 -9.96 -12.12 -10.33
CA VAL A 18 -10.82 -12.93 -11.23
C VAL A 18 -12.16 -12.29 -11.55
N LEU A 19 -12.65 -11.35 -10.69
CA LEU A 19 -13.93 -10.66 -10.93
C LEU A 19 -13.77 -9.40 -11.79
N ALA A 20 -12.63 -8.72 -11.70
CA ALA A 20 -12.28 -7.55 -12.49
C ALA A 20 -10.76 -7.31 -12.44
N PRO A 21 -10.16 -6.70 -13.46
CA PRO A 21 -8.77 -6.23 -13.41
C PRO A 21 -8.54 -5.24 -12.26
N SER A 22 -7.36 -5.26 -11.64
CA SER A 22 -7.05 -4.40 -10.47
C SER A 22 -7.29 -2.91 -10.70
N LYS A 23 -7.12 -2.42 -11.93
CA LYS A 23 -7.39 -1.02 -12.32
C LYS A 23 -8.88 -0.67 -12.35
N GLU A 24 -9.77 -1.67 -12.42
CA GLU A 24 -11.21 -1.53 -12.60
C GLU A 24 -12.01 -1.88 -11.34
N HIS A 25 -11.35 -2.20 -10.22
CA HIS A 25 -12.04 -2.58 -8.99
C HIS A 25 -13.04 -1.54 -8.50
N LEU A 26 -12.70 -0.24 -8.58
CA LEU A 26 -13.65 0.83 -8.18
C LEU A 26 -14.81 0.98 -9.16
N ASP A 27 -14.60 0.74 -10.46
CA ASP A 27 -15.69 0.77 -11.45
C ASP A 27 -16.65 -0.40 -11.21
N GLY A 28 -16.12 -1.61 -11.03
CA GLY A 28 -16.90 -2.80 -10.69
C GLY A 28 -17.69 -2.64 -9.38
N LEU A 29 -17.04 -2.08 -8.35
CA LEU A 29 -17.70 -1.75 -7.08
C LEU A 29 -18.84 -0.75 -7.29
N LYS A 30 -18.59 0.37 -7.98
CA LYS A 30 -19.57 1.40 -8.24
C LYS A 30 -20.74 0.87 -9.04
N GLY A 31 -20.49 0.01 -10.04
CA GLY A 31 -21.48 -0.65 -10.87
C GLY A 31 -22.24 -1.77 -10.17
N GLY A 32 -21.81 -2.21 -8.98
CA GLY A 32 -22.45 -3.31 -8.23
C GLY A 32 -22.11 -4.70 -8.78
N LEU A 33 -20.97 -4.85 -9.48
CA LEU A 33 -20.49 -6.16 -9.94
C LEU A 33 -20.15 -7.08 -8.77
N PHE A 34 -19.75 -6.50 -7.64
CA PHE A 34 -19.50 -7.16 -6.35
C PHE A 34 -19.78 -6.20 -5.20
N GLU A 35 -20.07 -6.75 -4.02
CA GLU A 35 -20.46 -5.98 -2.83
C GLU A 35 -19.28 -5.32 -2.14
N ALA A 36 -18.06 -5.87 -2.29
CA ALA A 36 -16.85 -5.33 -1.70
C ALA A 36 -15.62 -5.67 -2.53
N CYS A 37 -14.58 -4.85 -2.41
CA CYS A 37 -13.28 -5.14 -3.02
C CYS A 37 -12.13 -4.54 -2.20
N GLN A 38 -10.92 -5.03 -2.47
CA GLN A 38 -9.70 -4.29 -2.23
C GLN A 38 -9.38 -3.48 -3.48
N PHE A 39 -9.05 -2.20 -3.33
CA PHE A 39 -8.44 -1.41 -4.39
C PHE A 39 -7.17 -0.75 -3.90
N CYS A 40 -6.24 -0.44 -4.80
CA CYS A 40 -5.02 0.27 -4.48
C CYS A 40 -4.92 1.53 -5.37
N ALA A 41 -4.70 2.70 -4.75
CA ALA A 41 -4.73 3.99 -5.41
C ALA A 41 -3.73 4.07 -6.59
N SER A 42 -2.53 3.52 -6.43
CA SER A 42 -1.49 3.54 -7.45
C SER A 42 -1.78 2.71 -8.71
N TYR A 43 -2.73 1.77 -8.67
CA TYR A 43 -3.15 1.07 -9.89
C TYR A 43 -3.98 1.96 -10.83
N ALA A 44 -4.69 2.94 -10.27
CA ALA A 44 -5.50 3.88 -11.01
C ALA A 44 -5.50 5.27 -10.32
N PRO A 45 -4.36 5.98 -10.28
CA PRO A 45 -4.18 7.18 -9.45
C PRO A 45 -5.08 8.35 -9.84
N GLY A 46 -5.66 8.32 -11.04
CA GLY A 46 -6.67 9.29 -11.46
C GLY A 46 -8.04 9.11 -10.78
N LYS A 47 -8.33 7.94 -10.22
CA LYS A 47 -9.62 7.63 -9.58
C LYS A 47 -9.69 8.13 -8.13
N THR A 48 -8.59 7.99 -7.39
CA THR A 48 -8.47 8.42 -5.98
C THR A 48 -7.17 9.20 -5.76
N PRO A 49 -6.99 10.36 -6.42
CA PRO A 49 -5.74 11.10 -6.40
C PRO A 49 -5.34 11.57 -5.00
N LEU A 50 -6.27 11.99 -4.14
CA LEU A 50 -5.96 12.44 -2.79
C LEU A 50 -5.48 11.28 -1.89
N GLN A 51 -5.98 10.07 -2.10
CA GLN A 51 -5.55 8.91 -1.34
C GLN A 51 -4.07 8.55 -1.59
N THR A 52 -3.47 9.00 -2.70
CA THR A 52 -2.05 8.81 -2.99
C THR A 52 -1.11 9.55 -2.03
N VAL A 53 -1.61 10.46 -1.16
CA VAL A 53 -0.82 11.04 -0.06
C VAL A 53 -0.18 9.97 0.80
N PHE A 54 -0.87 8.84 1.01
CA PHE A 54 -0.36 7.70 1.77
C PHE A 54 0.86 7.02 1.10
N GLU A 55 1.07 7.25 -0.18
CA GLU A 55 2.17 6.67 -0.97
C GLU A 55 3.37 7.61 -1.14
N LEU A 56 3.34 8.79 -0.52
CA LEU A 56 4.47 9.72 -0.54
C LEU A 56 5.69 9.08 0.14
N PRO A 57 6.89 9.25 -0.43
CA PRO A 57 8.07 8.59 0.10
C PRO A 57 8.38 9.08 1.53
N PHE A 58 8.71 8.12 2.41
CA PHE A 58 9.11 8.34 3.80
C PHE A 58 8.10 9.09 4.69
N ILE A 59 6.86 9.25 4.23
CA ILE A 59 5.80 9.92 5.01
C ILE A 59 5.21 9.03 6.11
N LEU A 60 5.31 7.71 5.95
CA LEU A 60 4.70 6.73 6.86
C LEU A 60 5.64 6.33 8.00
N PRO A 61 5.10 6.02 9.20
CA PRO A 61 5.87 5.40 10.27
C PRO A 61 6.29 3.97 9.87
N GLN A 62 7.25 3.40 10.62
CA GLN A 62 7.69 2.01 10.39
C GLN A 62 6.73 0.99 11.00
N ASP A 63 5.99 1.37 12.05
CA ASP A 63 5.06 0.49 12.75
C ASP A 63 3.78 0.25 11.96
N GLN A 64 3.44 -1.01 11.73
CA GLN A 64 2.29 -1.44 10.94
C GLN A 64 0.94 -1.02 11.54
N GLN A 65 0.81 -1.09 12.87
CA GLN A 65 -0.41 -0.70 13.54
C GLN A 65 -0.63 0.80 13.38
N LYS A 66 0.41 1.61 13.61
CA LYS A 66 0.36 3.08 13.43
C LYS A 66 0.04 3.46 11.97
N MET A 67 0.57 2.73 10.99
CA MET A 67 0.18 2.96 9.58
C MET A 67 -1.32 2.72 9.34
N SER A 68 -1.89 1.67 9.94
CA SER A 68 -3.33 1.40 9.83
C SER A 68 -4.17 2.46 10.55
N GLU A 69 -3.70 2.95 11.70
CA GLU A 69 -4.34 4.07 12.41
C GLU A 69 -4.28 5.37 11.59
N MET A 70 -3.16 5.64 10.90
CA MET A 70 -3.04 6.76 9.97
C MET A 70 -3.98 6.63 8.76
N MET A 71 -4.15 5.43 8.23
CA MET A 71 -5.11 5.19 7.14
C MET A 71 -6.54 5.44 7.60
N ALA A 72 -6.92 5.00 8.80
CA ALA A 72 -8.22 5.30 9.38
C ALA A 72 -8.42 6.81 9.54
N ALA A 73 -7.43 7.51 10.10
CA ALA A 73 -7.47 8.96 10.26
C ALA A 73 -7.59 9.70 8.91
N LEU A 74 -6.88 9.23 7.88
CA LEU A 74 -6.95 9.83 6.53
C LEU A 74 -8.38 9.78 5.98
N TRP A 75 -9.11 8.67 6.18
CA TRP A 75 -10.49 8.54 5.71
C TRP A 75 -11.49 9.43 6.45
N GLU A 76 -11.12 9.98 7.61
CA GLU A 76 -11.95 10.96 8.32
C GLU A 76 -11.88 12.36 7.69
N HIS A 77 -10.87 12.64 6.86
CA HIS A 77 -10.76 13.93 6.17
C HIS A 77 -11.92 14.13 5.17
N PRO A 78 -12.62 15.30 5.18
CA PRO A 78 -13.80 15.52 4.34
C PRO A 78 -13.56 15.31 2.85
N ALA A 79 -12.39 15.74 2.35
CA ALA A 79 -12.04 15.57 0.93
C ALA A 79 -11.86 14.10 0.54
N LEU A 80 -11.30 13.25 1.42
CA LEU A 80 -11.15 11.81 1.20
C LEU A 80 -12.51 11.10 1.25
N LYS A 81 -13.37 11.50 2.21
CA LYS A 81 -14.76 11.00 2.24
C LYS A 81 -15.50 11.30 0.94
N LYS A 82 -15.36 12.53 0.43
CA LYS A 82 -15.96 12.94 -0.86
C LYS A 82 -15.35 12.17 -2.03
N GLU A 83 -14.05 11.91 -2.02
CA GLU A 83 -13.36 11.14 -3.06
C GLU A 83 -13.90 9.70 -3.11
N LEU A 84 -13.99 9.00 -1.98
CA LEU A 84 -14.54 7.65 -1.92
C LEU A 84 -16.04 7.60 -2.25
N ALA A 85 -16.81 8.61 -1.82
CA ALA A 85 -18.25 8.68 -2.09
C ALA A 85 -18.56 8.73 -3.59
N ARG A 86 -17.69 9.32 -4.43
CA ARG A 86 -17.86 9.32 -5.91
C ARG A 86 -17.83 7.92 -6.51
N TRP A 87 -17.24 6.97 -5.80
CA TRP A 87 -17.16 5.56 -6.16
C TRP A 87 -18.19 4.69 -5.46
N ASN A 88 -19.16 5.29 -4.75
CA ASN A 88 -20.09 4.56 -3.87
C ASN A 88 -19.36 3.67 -2.86
N ALA A 89 -18.14 4.04 -2.48
CA ALA A 89 -17.27 3.25 -1.63
C ALA A 89 -17.41 3.64 -0.15
N VAL A 90 -17.61 2.64 0.70
CA VAL A 90 -17.60 2.75 2.17
C VAL A 90 -16.37 2.01 2.69
N PRO A 91 -15.45 2.65 3.42
CA PRO A 91 -14.33 1.95 4.03
C PRO A 91 -14.80 0.84 4.98
N LEU A 92 -14.24 -0.36 4.82
CA LEU A 92 -14.58 -1.50 5.67
C LEU A 92 -13.69 -1.60 6.89
N PHE A 93 -12.37 -1.40 6.75
CA PHE A 93 -11.46 -1.39 7.88
C PHE A 93 -10.08 -0.82 7.48
N PRO A 94 -9.36 -0.22 8.45
CA PRO A 94 -8.03 0.33 8.23
C PRO A 94 -6.99 -0.79 8.28
N ALA A 95 -6.59 -1.27 7.13
CA ALA A 95 -5.62 -2.35 6.96
C ALA A 95 -4.51 -1.92 6.01
N ALA A 96 -3.68 -0.99 6.46
CA ALA A 96 -2.54 -0.52 5.69
C ALA A 96 -1.55 -1.67 5.43
N ILE A 97 -1.02 -1.72 4.23
CA ILE A 97 0.08 -2.63 3.88
C ILE A 97 1.35 -2.11 4.58
N THR A 98 2.21 -3.02 5.07
CA THR A 98 3.44 -2.63 5.76
C THR A 98 4.46 -1.96 4.82
N GLN A 99 5.51 -1.39 5.38
CA GLN A 99 6.63 -0.81 4.64
C GLN A 99 7.18 -1.81 3.62
N TYR A 100 7.55 -1.32 2.46
CA TYR A 100 8.10 -2.13 1.38
C TYR A 100 9.59 -2.38 1.55
N GLY A 101 9.99 -3.62 1.34
CA GLY A 101 11.39 -4.00 1.12
C GLY A 101 11.75 -3.96 -0.36
N LEU A 102 12.98 -4.29 -0.67
CA LEU A 102 13.51 -4.35 -2.04
C LEU A 102 14.17 -5.72 -2.25
N MET A 103 13.75 -6.45 -3.28
CA MET A 103 14.26 -7.79 -3.60
C MET A 103 14.44 -7.96 -5.10
N GLY A 104 15.46 -8.69 -5.54
CA GLY A 104 15.70 -8.96 -6.98
C GLY A 104 17.13 -9.38 -7.31
N ASN A 105 17.57 -9.04 -8.52
CA ASN A 105 18.80 -9.57 -9.13
C ASN A 105 19.95 -8.54 -9.21
N LYS A 106 19.80 -7.37 -8.60
CA LYS A 106 20.85 -6.36 -8.45
C LYS A 106 21.17 -6.13 -6.97
N ARG A 107 22.46 -6.02 -6.67
CA ARG A 107 22.93 -5.67 -5.34
C ARG A 107 22.82 -4.15 -5.15
N ILE A 108 21.93 -3.72 -4.29
CA ILE A 108 21.68 -2.29 -4.00
C ILE A 108 22.13 -2.01 -2.57
N ALA A 109 23.29 -1.38 -2.41
CA ALA A 109 23.88 -1.00 -1.11
C ALA A 109 24.06 0.52 -0.95
N LYS A 110 23.95 1.28 -2.03
CA LYS A 110 24.08 2.75 -2.06
C LYS A 110 23.21 3.35 -3.16
N VAL A 111 22.98 4.66 -3.10
CA VAL A 111 22.06 5.32 -4.06
C VAL A 111 22.57 5.25 -5.51
N GLU A 112 23.89 5.20 -5.73
CA GLU A 112 24.47 5.07 -7.08
C GLU A 112 24.16 3.73 -7.74
N ASP A 113 23.88 2.69 -6.95
CA ASP A 113 23.54 1.34 -7.46
C ASP A 113 22.16 1.32 -8.13
N PHE A 114 21.31 2.34 -7.93
CA PHE A 114 20.04 2.48 -8.62
C PHE A 114 20.15 2.82 -10.11
N LYS A 115 21.31 3.33 -10.56
CA LYS A 115 21.48 3.80 -11.95
C LYS A 115 21.21 2.69 -12.97
N GLY A 116 20.22 2.92 -13.82
CA GLY A 116 19.81 2.00 -14.90
C GLY A 116 19.04 0.77 -14.42
N VAL A 117 18.74 0.64 -13.12
CA VAL A 117 18.00 -0.50 -12.58
C VAL A 117 16.52 -0.35 -12.84
N ARG A 118 15.91 -1.38 -13.43
CA ARG A 118 14.46 -1.45 -13.68
C ARG A 118 13.77 -2.02 -12.45
N ILE A 119 12.96 -1.20 -11.80
CA ILE A 119 12.39 -1.55 -10.49
C ILE A 119 10.87 -1.49 -10.55
N ARG A 120 10.20 -2.58 -10.20
CA ARG A 120 8.77 -2.50 -9.89
C ARG A 120 8.62 -1.82 -8.53
N ILE A 121 8.09 -0.62 -8.56
CA ILE A 121 7.77 0.19 -7.39
C ILE A 121 6.49 0.98 -7.66
N SER A 122 5.63 1.12 -6.66
CA SER A 122 4.30 1.70 -6.84
C SER A 122 4.20 3.11 -6.28
N GLY A 123 3.24 3.85 -6.86
CA GLY A 123 2.81 5.14 -6.36
C GLY A 123 3.86 6.25 -6.40
N GLU A 124 3.66 7.22 -5.56
CA GLU A 124 4.52 8.42 -5.46
C GLU A 124 5.92 8.08 -4.90
N MET A 125 6.06 6.96 -4.15
CA MET A 125 7.37 6.53 -3.64
C MET A 125 8.36 6.14 -4.75
N ALA A 126 7.86 5.81 -5.96
CA ALA A 126 8.71 5.54 -7.12
C ALA A 126 9.57 6.74 -7.52
N ARG A 127 9.11 7.95 -7.24
CA ARG A 127 9.76 9.19 -7.67
C ARG A 127 11.13 9.39 -7.02
N VAL A 128 11.30 8.92 -5.78
CA VAL A 128 12.57 9.14 -5.06
C VAL A 128 13.75 8.44 -5.72
N ILE A 129 13.54 7.26 -6.32
CA ILE A 129 14.63 6.50 -6.96
C ILE A 129 15.00 7.03 -8.35
N THR A 130 14.11 7.82 -8.99
CA THR A 130 14.42 8.42 -10.30
C THR A 130 15.53 9.45 -10.21
N PHE A 131 15.68 10.14 -9.06
CA PHE A 131 16.81 11.07 -8.83
C PHE A 131 18.17 10.39 -8.90
N PHE A 132 18.21 9.06 -8.72
CA PHE A 132 19.42 8.24 -8.74
C PHE A 132 19.51 7.35 -9.99
N GLY A 133 18.68 7.67 -11.00
CA GLY A 133 18.76 7.05 -12.33
C GLY A 133 18.11 5.68 -12.44
N ALA A 134 17.28 5.26 -11.48
CA ALA A 134 16.47 4.05 -11.65
C ALA A 134 15.32 4.28 -12.66
N ALA A 135 14.86 3.19 -13.27
CA ALA A 135 13.71 3.14 -14.16
C ALA A 135 12.52 2.45 -13.45
N PRO A 136 11.65 3.22 -12.78
CA PRO A 136 10.50 2.64 -12.10
C PRO A 136 9.46 2.17 -13.10
N THR A 137 8.81 1.05 -12.80
CA THR A 137 7.70 0.49 -13.56
C THR A 137 6.60 0.07 -12.62
N MET A 138 5.35 0.40 -12.94
CA MET A 138 4.18 -0.04 -12.20
C MET A 138 3.42 -1.08 -12.99
N ILE A 139 3.51 -2.34 -12.52
CA ILE A 139 2.71 -3.45 -13.03
C ILE A 139 1.93 -4.10 -11.87
N PRO A 140 0.79 -4.75 -12.14
CA PRO A 140 0.10 -5.58 -11.16
C PRO A 140 1.04 -6.63 -10.56
N VAL A 141 0.84 -6.95 -9.28
CA VAL A 141 1.70 -7.94 -8.61
C VAL A 141 1.56 -9.33 -9.19
N SER A 142 0.41 -9.66 -9.82
CA SER A 142 0.19 -10.92 -10.55
C SER A 142 1.18 -11.16 -11.70
N ASP A 143 1.67 -10.09 -12.32
CA ASP A 143 2.51 -10.15 -13.51
C ASP A 143 4.01 -10.08 -13.14
N LEU A 144 4.29 -9.89 -11.84
CA LEU A 144 5.63 -9.58 -11.37
C LEU A 144 6.61 -10.76 -11.46
N TYR A 145 6.14 -11.97 -11.11
CA TYR A 145 6.99 -13.17 -11.16
C TYR A 145 7.58 -13.36 -12.56
N GLU A 146 6.70 -13.36 -13.57
CA GLU A 146 7.10 -13.55 -14.96
C GLU A 146 8.02 -12.44 -15.46
N ALA A 147 7.76 -11.19 -15.08
CA ALA A 147 8.60 -10.04 -15.43
C ALA A 147 10.02 -10.15 -14.83
N MET A 148 10.13 -10.63 -13.59
CA MET A 148 11.42 -10.87 -12.93
C MET A 148 12.15 -12.07 -13.51
N GLU A 149 11.44 -13.19 -13.73
CA GLU A 149 12.01 -14.41 -14.31
C GLU A 149 12.56 -14.17 -15.70
N ARG A 150 11.85 -13.46 -16.56
CA ARG A 150 12.29 -13.06 -17.90
C ARG A 150 13.35 -11.95 -17.92
N GLY A 151 13.71 -11.40 -16.78
CA GLY A 151 14.67 -10.32 -16.68
C GLY A 151 14.20 -8.99 -17.29
N THR A 152 12.89 -8.77 -17.46
CA THR A 152 12.35 -7.46 -17.87
C THR A 152 12.37 -6.45 -16.72
N LEU A 153 12.38 -6.95 -15.48
CA LEU A 153 12.61 -6.19 -14.25
C LEU A 153 13.85 -6.75 -13.52
N ASP A 154 14.60 -5.87 -12.90
CA ASP A 154 15.78 -6.22 -12.12
C ASP A 154 15.46 -6.38 -10.63
N MET A 155 14.56 -5.55 -10.12
CA MET A 155 14.20 -5.48 -8.71
C MET A 155 12.69 -5.24 -8.54
N ALA A 156 12.17 -5.58 -7.38
CA ALA A 156 10.79 -5.32 -7.00
C ALA A 156 10.69 -4.84 -5.55
N THR A 157 9.72 -3.95 -5.30
CA THR A 157 9.35 -3.56 -3.93
C THR A 157 8.02 -4.20 -3.54
N LEU A 158 8.01 -4.90 -2.41
CA LEU A 158 6.83 -5.53 -1.82
C LEU A 158 6.98 -5.61 -0.29
N PRO A 159 5.90 -5.87 0.45
CA PRO A 159 5.97 -6.24 1.86
C PRO A 159 6.77 -7.52 2.10
N TRP A 160 7.58 -7.51 3.17
CA TRP A 160 8.37 -8.69 3.57
C TRP A 160 7.49 -9.86 4.02
N ALA A 161 6.46 -9.59 4.82
CA ALA A 161 5.68 -10.58 5.53
C ALA A 161 5.01 -11.64 4.66
N PHE A 162 4.45 -11.24 3.52
CA PHE A 162 3.64 -12.15 2.70
C PHE A 162 4.00 -12.07 1.22
N SER A 163 4.12 -10.86 0.66
CA SER A 163 4.01 -10.69 -0.78
C SER A 163 5.18 -11.29 -1.54
N PHE A 164 6.41 -11.15 -1.06
CA PHE A 164 7.56 -11.76 -1.75
C PHE A 164 7.44 -13.29 -1.83
N GLY A 165 6.98 -13.94 -0.75
CA GLY A 165 6.78 -15.39 -0.73
C GLY A 165 5.52 -15.82 -1.47
N ALA A 166 4.38 -15.16 -1.21
CA ALA A 166 3.11 -15.54 -1.82
C ALA A 166 3.13 -15.42 -3.36
N PHE A 167 3.87 -14.46 -3.89
CA PHE A 167 4.07 -14.28 -5.33
C PHE A 167 5.38 -14.89 -5.83
N LYS A 168 6.09 -15.68 -5.00
CA LYS A 168 7.30 -16.43 -5.33
C LYS A 168 8.46 -15.59 -5.84
N ILE A 169 8.49 -14.29 -5.53
CA ILE A 169 9.53 -13.37 -6.00
C ILE A 169 10.90 -13.77 -5.43
N ASN A 170 10.94 -14.36 -4.23
CA ASN A 170 12.15 -14.90 -3.63
C ASN A 170 12.76 -16.06 -4.45
N GLU A 171 11.98 -16.77 -5.27
CA GLU A 171 12.48 -17.90 -6.08
C GLU A 171 13.26 -17.40 -7.32
N VAL A 172 12.98 -16.18 -7.79
CA VAL A 172 13.60 -15.55 -8.97
C VAL A 172 14.51 -14.37 -8.60
N SER A 173 14.94 -14.30 -7.34
CA SER A 173 15.78 -13.24 -6.80
C SER A 173 17.07 -13.77 -6.20
N ARG A 174 18.11 -12.92 -6.11
CA ARG A 174 19.41 -13.20 -5.48
C ARG A 174 19.67 -12.33 -4.26
N TYR A 175 19.14 -11.11 -4.24
CA TYR A 175 19.42 -10.09 -3.23
C TYR A 175 18.14 -9.63 -2.56
N ALA A 176 18.26 -9.33 -1.27
CA ALA A 176 17.22 -8.73 -0.44
C ALA A 176 17.81 -7.50 0.27
N THR A 177 17.43 -6.29 -0.15
CA THR A 177 17.96 -5.05 0.43
C THR A 177 17.09 -4.60 1.58
N THR A 178 17.68 -4.57 2.77
CA THR A 178 17.05 -4.10 4.02
C THR A 178 17.19 -2.59 4.19
N ASN A 179 16.44 -2.00 5.12
CA ASN A 179 16.47 -0.57 5.47
C ASN A 179 16.17 0.41 4.31
N PHE A 180 15.70 -0.06 3.18
CA PHE A 180 15.26 0.79 2.09
C PHE A 180 13.94 1.52 2.47
N ALA A 181 12.90 0.78 2.82
CA ALA A 181 11.62 1.23 3.40
C ALA A 181 11.11 2.61 2.91
N PRO A 182 10.84 2.78 1.62
CA PRO A 182 10.47 4.08 1.06
C PRO A 182 9.04 4.50 1.40
N GLY A 183 8.21 3.55 1.82
CA GLY A 183 6.79 3.73 2.10
C GLY A 183 6.00 2.47 1.83
N SER A 184 4.71 2.65 1.59
CA SER A 184 3.76 1.58 1.29
C SER A 184 2.76 2.01 0.23
N GLN A 185 2.07 1.05 -0.36
CA GLN A 185 0.97 1.28 -1.29
C GLN A 185 -0.33 1.56 -0.53
N SER A 186 -1.09 2.55 -0.98
CA SER A 186 -2.42 2.86 -0.43
C SER A 186 -3.45 1.89 -0.98
N CYS A 187 -3.66 0.78 -0.26
CA CYS A 187 -4.71 -0.19 -0.56
C CYS A 187 -5.79 -0.16 0.51
N ALA A 188 -7.04 -0.07 0.10
CA ALA A 188 -8.18 -0.02 0.99
C ALA A 188 -9.18 -1.13 0.69
N TYR A 189 -9.83 -1.64 1.72
CA TYR A 189 -10.99 -2.52 1.60
C TYR A 189 -12.25 -1.69 1.73
N VAL A 190 -13.09 -1.75 0.72
CA VAL A 190 -14.30 -0.93 0.62
C VAL A 190 -15.52 -1.78 0.24
N ALA A 191 -16.69 -1.38 0.75
CA ALA A 191 -17.96 -1.93 0.33
C ALA A 191 -18.69 -0.98 -0.63
N ASN A 192 -19.50 -1.52 -1.52
CA ASN A 192 -20.48 -0.76 -2.26
C ASN A 192 -21.50 -0.16 -1.29
N ARG A 193 -21.80 1.13 -1.41
CA ARG A 193 -22.73 1.88 -0.54
C ARG A 193 -24.09 1.18 -0.41
N LYS A 194 -24.69 0.77 -1.54
CA LYS A 194 -26.01 0.11 -1.53
C LYS A 194 -25.96 -1.22 -0.81
N ALA A 195 -24.90 -2.02 -1.02
CA ALA A 195 -24.71 -3.29 -0.32
C ALA A 195 -24.50 -3.08 1.19
N TRP A 196 -23.70 -2.07 1.57
CA TRP A 196 -23.51 -1.68 2.97
C TRP A 196 -24.79 -1.23 3.64
N ASP A 197 -25.56 -0.36 2.99
CA ASP A 197 -26.81 0.21 3.54
C ASP A 197 -27.88 -0.87 3.70
N ALA A 198 -27.88 -1.90 2.86
CA ALA A 198 -28.79 -3.06 2.95
C ALA A 198 -28.47 -4.02 4.12
N LEU A 199 -27.30 -3.90 4.76
CA LEU A 199 -26.97 -4.73 5.92
C LEU A 199 -27.86 -4.37 7.12
N PRO A 200 -28.30 -5.39 7.90
CA PRO A 200 -28.95 -5.15 9.19
C PRO A 200 -28.08 -4.30 10.12
N GLU A 201 -28.70 -3.41 10.90
CA GLU A 201 -27.96 -2.54 11.84
C GLU A 201 -27.13 -3.33 12.85
N GLU A 202 -27.60 -4.50 13.29
CA GLU A 202 -26.85 -5.44 14.12
C GLU A 202 -25.51 -5.83 13.47
N PHE A 203 -25.49 -6.06 12.15
CA PHE A 203 -24.27 -6.45 11.43
C PHE A 203 -23.31 -5.29 11.30
N LYS A 204 -23.81 -4.09 11.01
CA LYS A 204 -23.01 -2.85 10.99
C LYS A 204 -22.36 -2.61 12.35
N LYS A 205 -23.11 -2.79 13.46
CA LYS A 205 -22.58 -2.69 14.82
C LYS A 205 -21.44 -3.69 15.05
N TYR A 206 -21.63 -4.96 14.70
CA TYR A 206 -20.58 -5.98 14.81
C TYR A 206 -19.35 -5.64 13.98
N HIS A 207 -19.55 -5.07 12.79
CA HIS A 207 -18.46 -4.62 11.96
C HIS A 207 -17.68 -3.48 12.62
N MET A 208 -18.35 -2.47 13.17
CA MET A 208 -17.69 -1.33 13.82
C MET A 208 -16.92 -1.73 15.08
N GLU A 209 -17.41 -2.70 15.85
CA GLU A 209 -16.66 -3.26 16.99
C GLU A 209 -15.36 -3.95 16.53
N TRP A 210 -15.39 -4.56 15.35
CA TRP A 210 -14.21 -5.18 14.74
C TRP A 210 -13.29 -4.14 14.10
N TYR A 211 -13.84 -3.11 13.48
CA TYR A 211 -13.12 -2.00 12.86
C TYR A 211 -12.12 -1.36 13.83
N ALA A 212 -12.55 -1.07 15.06
CA ALA A 212 -11.68 -0.50 16.08
C ALA A 212 -10.48 -1.39 16.47
N LYS A 213 -10.59 -2.70 16.28
CA LYS A 213 -9.53 -3.68 16.57
C LYS A 213 -8.65 -4.01 15.37
N ALA A 214 -9.08 -3.63 14.19
CA ALA A 214 -8.44 -4.03 12.93
C ALA A 214 -6.95 -3.61 12.85
N PRO A 215 -6.52 -2.40 13.25
CA PRO A 215 -5.12 -2.01 13.18
C PRO A 215 -4.20 -2.97 13.95
N LYS A 216 -4.60 -3.32 15.18
CA LYS A 216 -3.82 -4.26 15.99
C LYS A 216 -3.81 -5.67 15.40
N ILE A 217 -4.97 -6.20 15.02
CA ILE A 217 -5.08 -7.54 14.42
C ILE A 217 -4.23 -7.63 13.17
N TRP A 218 -4.30 -6.60 12.32
CA TRP A 218 -3.53 -6.54 11.08
C TRP A 218 -2.03 -6.48 11.33
N GLY A 219 -1.59 -5.67 12.29
CA GLY A 219 -0.18 -5.62 12.72
C GLY A 219 0.34 -6.94 13.25
N ASP A 220 -0.45 -7.64 14.06
CA ASP A 220 -0.09 -8.96 14.61
C ASP A 220 0.05 -10.02 13.48
N GLU A 221 -0.82 -10.00 12.47
CA GLU A 221 -0.71 -10.90 11.31
C GLU A 221 0.54 -10.61 10.46
N TYR A 222 0.90 -9.33 10.26
CA TYR A 222 2.15 -9.00 9.56
C TYR A 222 3.39 -9.48 10.34
N LYS A 223 3.42 -9.33 11.66
CA LYS A 223 4.51 -9.87 12.51
C LYS A 223 4.64 -11.39 12.39
N LYS A 224 3.52 -12.11 12.35
CA LYS A 224 3.54 -13.57 12.09
C LYS A 224 4.12 -13.88 10.71
N GLY A 225 3.71 -13.12 9.69
CA GLY A 225 4.24 -13.27 8.34
C GLY A 225 5.74 -13.02 8.28
N ASP A 226 6.25 -11.96 8.91
CA ASP A 226 7.69 -11.67 8.98
C ASP A 226 8.45 -12.80 9.69
N THR A 227 7.92 -13.31 10.80
CA THR A 227 8.51 -14.43 11.55
C THR A 227 8.62 -15.70 10.69
N HIS A 228 7.65 -15.93 9.80
CA HIS A 228 7.65 -17.07 8.90
C HIS A 228 8.59 -16.88 7.70
N TRP A 229 8.47 -15.75 7.00
CA TRP A 229 9.11 -15.58 5.69
C TRP A 229 10.56 -15.10 5.76
N ILE A 230 10.93 -14.22 6.69
CA ILE A 230 12.28 -13.65 6.76
C ILE A 230 13.37 -14.73 6.93
N PRO A 231 13.20 -15.78 7.77
CA PRO A 231 14.16 -16.87 7.84
C PRO A 231 14.33 -17.64 6.51
N ILE A 232 13.24 -17.82 5.76
CA ILE A 232 13.26 -18.48 4.44
C ILE A 232 14.07 -17.63 3.46
N TYR A 233 13.84 -16.32 3.43
CA TYR A 233 14.60 -15.41 2.56
C TYR A 233 16.08 -15.40 2.93
N LYS A 234 16.43 -15.31 4.22
CA LYS A 234 17.82 -15.32 4.70
C LYS A 234 18.58 -16.58 4.34
N LYS A 235 17.90 -17.70 4.19
CA LYS A 235 18.52 -18.97 3.79
C LYS A 235 18.90 -18.98 2.30
N ASN A 236 18.13 -18.27 1.46
CA ASN A 236 18.22 -18.42 0.00
C ASN A 236 18.76 -17.18 -0.72
N LEU A 237 18.80 -16.02 -0.04
CA LEU A 237 19.19 -14.74 -0.65
C LEU A 237 20.32 -14.08 0.14
N GLU A 238 21.16 -13.31 -0.57
CA GLU A 238 22.10 -12.39 0.06
C GLU A 238 21.35 -11.17 0.59
N PHE A 239 21.39 -10.99 1.90
CA PHE A 239 20.84 -9.79 2.54
C PHE A 239 21.85 -8.66 2.48
N VAL A 240 21.45 -7.57 1.86
CA VAL A 240 22.25 -6.36 1.67
C VAL A 240 21.66 -5.27 2.55
N GLU A 241 22.44 -4.75 3.48
CA GLU A 241 22.03 -3.59 4.26
C GLU A 241 22.17 -2.32 3.40
N PHE A 242 21.11 -1.50 3.37
CA PHE A 242 21.15 -0.15 2.82
C PHE A 242 21.47 0.81 3.98
N PRO A 243 22.68 1.40 4.02
CA PRO A 243 23.11 2.18 5.19
C PRO A 243 22.22 3.39 5.45
N ASP A 244 22.11 3.78 6.72
CA ASP A 244 21.32 4.97 7.11
C ASP A 244 21.81 6.25 6.41
N SER A 245 23.11 6.38 6.18
CA SER A 245 23.68 7.50 5.41
C SER A 245 23.21 7.53 3.95
N GLU A 246 23.04 6.37 3.34
CA GLU A 246 22.49 6.26 1.99
C GLU A 246 20.98 6.51 1.97
N ARG A 247 20.27 5.95 2.96
CA ARG A 247 18.85 6.20 3.15
C ARG A 247 18.55 7.67 3.36
N ALA A 248 19.38 8.40 4.12
CA ALA A 248 19.26 9.84 4.33
C ALA A 248 19.30 10.63 3.01
N LYS A 249 20.09 10.21 2.02
CA LYS A 249 20.12 10.84 0.69
C LYS A 249 18.76 10.70 -0.04
N LEU A 250 18.06 9.57 0.13
CA LEU A 250 16.71 9.37 -0.41
C LEU A 250 15.71 10.24 0.33
N VAL A 251 15.77 10.25 1.67
CA VAL A 251 14.88 11.05 2.53
C VAL A 251 14.99 12.54 2.21
N ALA A 252 16.20 13.06 1.96
CA ALA A 252 16.44 14.45 1.58
C ALA A 252 15.74 14.89 0.27
N LYS A 253 15.28 13.93 -0.56
CA LYS A 253 14.49 14.23 -1.77
C LYS A 253 12.97 14.19 -1.52
N ALA A 254 12.53 13.69 -0.37
CA ALA A 254 11.12 13.41 -0.12
C ALA A 254 10.26 14.67 -0.06
N GLU A 255 10.68 15.70 0.66
CA GLU A 255 9.90 16.94 0.82
C GLU A 255 9.61 17.61 -0.51
N GLY A 256 10.59 17.68 -1.42
CA GLY A 256 10.36 18.20 -2.76
C GLY A 256 9.32 17.39 -3.56
N ILE A 257 9.25 16.07 -3.33
CA ILE A 257 8.22 15.24 -3.94
C ILE A 257 6.84 15.53 -3.34
N TRP A 258 6.78 15.80 -2.02
CA TRP A 258 5.53 16.15 -1.34
C TRP A 258 4.98 17.51 -1.86
N ASP A 259 5.86 18.48 -2.03
CA ASP A 259 5.48 19.80 -2.59
C ASP A 259 4.95 19.68 -4.02
N GLU A 260 5.61 18.87 -4.85
CA GLU A 260 5.14 18.61 -6.21
C GLU A 260 3.81 17.84 -6.23
N TRP A 261 3.58 16.94 -5.28
CA TRP A 261 2.29 16.27 -5.13
C TRP A 261 1.19 17.29 -4.78
N VAL A 262 1.45 18.18 -3.83
CA VAL A 262 0.52 19.27 -3.49
C VAL A 262 0.18 20.09 -4.73
N LYS A 263 1.20 20.58 -5.44
CA LYS A 263 1.00 21.35 -6.69
C LYS A 263 0.12 20.60 -7.69
N LYS A 264 0.41 19.32 -7.93
CA LYS A 264 -0.37 18.46 -8.84
C LYS A 264 -1.83 18.29 -8.40
N MET A 265 -2.10 18.24 -7.10
CA MET A 265 -3.48 18.18 -6.57
C MET A 265 -4.19 19.51 -6.74
N GLU A 266 -3.55 20.63 -6.41
CA GLU A 266 -4.09 21.99 -6.56
C GLU A 266 -4.42 22.31 -8.04
N GLU A 267 -3.54 21.93 -8.98
CA GLU A 267 -3.78 22.06 -10.43
C GLU A 267 -5.04 21.30 -10.90
N LYS A 268 -5.44 20.24 -10.17
CA LYS A 268 -6.69 19.50 -10.41
C LYS A 268 -7.89 20.07 -9.66
N GLY A 269 -7.74 21.19 -8.94
CA GLY A 269 -8.79 21.75 -8.10
C GLY A 269 -9.08 20.91 -6.85
N LEU A 270 -8.11 20.11 -6.40
CA LEU A 270 -8.21 19.26 -5.21
C LEU A 270 -7.40 19.88 -4.06
N PRO A 271 -7.85 19.77 -2.79
CA PRO A 271 -7.21 20.44 -1.65
C PRO A 271 -5.94 19.69 -1.18
N GLY A 272 -4.91 19.65 -2.04
CA GLY A 272 -3.68 18.90 -1.79
C GLY A 272 -2.94 19.38 -0.55
N LYS A 273 -2.79 20.70 -0.38
CA LYS A 273 -2.13 21.31 0.77
C LYS A 273 -2.83 20.98 2.09
N ASP A 274 -4.15 21.06 2.11
CA ASP A 274 -4.97 20.77 3.29
C ASP A 274 -4.86 19.28 3.69
N VAL A 275 -4.97 18.38 2.70
CA VAL A 275 -4.83 16.93 2.92
C VAL A 275 -3.44 16.56 3.43
N LEU A 276 -2.37 17.11 2.86
CA LEU A 276 -1.01 16.84 3.31
C LEU A 276 -0.78 17.37 4.73
N ALA A 277 -1.20 18.60 5.02
CA ALA A 277 -1.08 19.21 6.35
C ALA A 277 -1.83 18.38 7.41
N TYR A 278 -3.06 17.96 7.11
CA TYR A 278 -3.83 17.07 7.97
C TYR A 278 -3.11 15.74 8.21
N PHE A 279 -2.58 15.13 7.15
CA PHE A 279 -1.88 13.85 7.25
C PHE A 279 -0.62 13.93 8.11
N LEU A 280 0.18 15.00 7.95
CA LEU A 280 1.37 15.24 8.78
C LEU A 280 1.02 15.52 10.25
N ALA A 281 -0.08 16.25 10.51
CA ALA A 281 -0.57 16.46 11.87
C ALA A 281 -0.97 15.13 12.53
N LYS A 282 -1.68 14.24 11.80
CA LYS A 282 -2.03 12.90 12.27
C LYS A 282 -0.82 11.99 12.45
N ARG A 283 0.18 12.09 11.58
CA ARG A 283 1.46 11.41 11.76
C ARG A 283 2.12 11.78 13.10
N LYS A 284 2.20 13.08 13.40
CA LYS A 284 2.75 13.57 14.66
C LYS A 284 1.97 13.08 15.88
N GLU A 285 0.63 13.09 15.80
CA GLU A 285 -0.26 12.60 16.87
C GLU A 285 -0.08 11.09 17.11
N ILE A 286 -0.07 10.28 16.05
CA ILE A 286 -0.07 8.81 16.13
C ILE A 286 1.34 8.25 16.31
N ALA A 287 2.32 8.79 15.60
CA ALA A 287 3.68 8.25 15.55
C ALA A 287 4.70 9.02 16.39
N GLY A 288 4.40 10.24 16.82
CA GLY A 288 5.25 11.07 17.68
C GLY A 288 6.34 11.86 16.94
N HIS A 289 6.33 11.86 15.61
CA HIS A 289 7.31 12.59 14.78
C HIS A 289 6.79 12.88 13.38
#